data_a73b838ce80ce61519809d6a542f2a04
#
_entry.id   a73b838ce80ce61519809d6a542f2a04
#
_cell.length_a   1.000
_cell.length_b   1.000
_cell.length_c   1.000
_cell.angle_alpha   90.00
_cell.angle_beta   90.00
_cell.angle_gamma   90.00
#
_symmetry.space_group_name_H-M   'P 1'
#
loop_
_entity.id
_entity.type
_entity.pdbx_description
1 polymer ?
#
loop_
_entity_poly.entity_id
_entity_poly.type
_entity_poly.pdbx_seq_one_letter_code
_entity_poly.pdbx_strand_id
1 'polypeptide(L)'
;MYNYKTQPYEHQRQALIKGAEAKNYAYFMEMGTGKTKVAIDNACWLYLQNKIKHVFVIAPKTVYLNWLKEIETHASVDYNIWTWKVDSDKLFNFGGIDQLNFVLMNVEALSHKSGQKWLESKLVKYGLQSMLILDESTTIKNNSALRTKAIVKLGSFLKYKRILTGSPITKSPLDLFTQCAFLDRSLLGYDSYFVFRNRYAVMHQVEMGGKIVMFPKYYTNLDELENRLKTFSYRVRKKDCLDLPDKVYVQRYIELTDEQKQMYSDLKRKAMTIIHDETVSFNNKLTEVLRLHQITCGFLNTDSGEIHEFKNNPKLKELLNILEETEDKCIIWANYVYNIEMIKTKLKERYGKEAVVSIYGKDSVDVRKK
;
A
#
# COMPACT_ATOMS: atom_id res chain seq x y z
N MET A 1 13.58 27.89 16.52
CA MET A 1 14.00 26.61 15.86
C MET A 1 13.03 25.54 16.34
N TYR A 2 12.58 24.61 15.49
CA TYR A 2 11.68 23.53 15.91
C TYR A 2 12.43 22.50 16.76
N ASN A 3 11.91 22.19 17.93
CA ASN A 3 12.50 21.21 18.83
C ASN A 3 11.95 19.83 18.54
N TYR A 4 12.79 18.96 17.97
CA TYR A 4 12.43 17.58 17.70
C TYR A 4 12.44 16.75 18.99
N LYS A 5 11.45 15.88 19.19
CA LYS A 5 11.46 14.89 20.29
C LYS A 5 12.51 13.80 20.04
N THR A 6 12.68 13.41 18.78
CA THR A 6 13.72 12.47 18.34
C THR A 6 14.54 13.10 17.23
N GLN A 7 15.86 12.90 17.26
CA GLN A 7 16.75 13.50 16.25
C GLN A 7 16.41 13.01 14.84
N PRO A 8 16.19 13.92 13.88
CA PRO A 8 15.92 13.54 12.50
C PRO A 8 17.23 13.24 11.77
N TYR A 9 17.18 12.33 10.83
CA TYR A 9 18.21 12.23 9.78
C TYR A 9 18.18 13.46 8.88
N GLU A 10 19.27 13.75 8.19
CA GLU A 10 19.37 14.94 7.34
C GLU A 10 18.28 15.00 6.25
N HIS A 11 18.00 13.89 5.59
CA HIS A 11 16.92 13.83 4.58
C HIS A 11 15.53 14.09 5.18
N GLN A 12 15.28 13.72 6.45
CA GLN A 12 14.02 14.01 7.15
C GLN A 12 13.93 15.50 7.50
N ARG A 13 15.02 16.10 7.92
CA ARG A 13 15.13 17.55 8.17
C ARG A 13 14.86 18.34 6.90
N GLN A 14 15.48 17.95 5.79
CA GLN A 14 15.26 18.57 4.48
C GLN A 14 13.82 18.42 3.99
N ALA A 15 13.21 17.24 4.18
CA ALA A 15 11.81 17.01 3.84
C ALA A 15 10.89 17.97 4.63
N LEU A 16 11.12 18.11 5.93
CA LEU A 16 10.35 19.04 6.76
C LEU A 16 10.53 20.50 6.30
N ILE A 17 11.76 20.96 6.12
CA ILE A 17 12.04 22.34 5.69
C ILE A 17 11.31 22.68 4.39
N LYS A 18 11.34 21.79 3.40
CA LYS A 18 10.69 22.01 2.09
C LYS A 18 9.17 21.98 2.14
N GLY A 19 8.59 21.17 3.03
CA GLY A 19 7.14 20.93 3.06
C GLY A 19 6.40 21.61 4.20
N ALA A 20 7.09 22.14 5.24
CA ALA A 20 6.45 22.57 6.47
C ALA A 20 5.39 23.66 6.27
N GLU A 21 5.71 24.69 5.48
CA GLU A 21 4.82 25.84 5.27
C GLU A 21 3.79 25.62 4.16
N ALA A 22 4.04 24.65 3.28
CA ALA A 22 3.18 24.40 2.13
C ALA A 22 1.78 23.98 2.58
N LYS A 23 0.74 24.53 1.97
CA LYS A 23 -0.63 24.08 2.21
C LYS A 23 -0.82 22.63 1.75
N ASN A 24 -0.28 22.30 0.60
CA ASN A 24 -0.38 20.99 -0.05
C ASN A 24 1.01 20.48 -0.38
N TYR A 25 1.39 19.30 0.12
CA TYR A 25 2.72 18.76 -0.12
C TYR A 25 2.74 17.22 -0.15
N ALA A 26 3.62 16.66 -0.99
CA ALA A 26 3.79 15.23 -1.13
C ALA A 26 5.16 14.77 -0.58
N TYR A 27 5.17 13.82 0.32
CA TYR A 27 6.37 13.15 0.79
C TYR A 27 6.51 11.80 0.10
N PHE A 28 7.20 11.80 -1.04
CA PHE A 28 7.52 10.60 -1.82
C PHE A 28 8.80 9.97 -1.30
N MET A 29 8.74 9.49 -0.08
CA MET A 29 9.86 8.93 0.65
C MET A 29 9.74 7.41 0.71
N GLU A 30 10.79 6.69 0.30
CA GLU A 30 10.80 5.23 0.24
C GLU A 30 10.51 4.60 1.62
N MET A 31 10.00 3.38 1.66
CA MET A 31 9.71 2.68 2.92
C MET A 31 10.97 2.61 3.80
N GLY A 32 10.83 2.91 5.11
CA GLY A 32 11.93 2.90 6.06
C GLY A 32 12.80 4.17 6.06
N THR A 33 12.48 5.22 5.27
CA THR A 33 13.17 6.52 5.34
C THR A 33 12.56 7.51 6.34
N GLY A 34 11.50 7.09 7.08
CA GLY A 34 10.89 7.88 8.15
C GLY A 34 9.86 8.92 7.70
N LYS A 35 9.12 8.66 6.61
CA LYS A 35 8.04 9.54 6.13
C LYS A 35 7.00 9.88 7.20
N THR A 36 6.65 8.91 8.06
CA THR A 36 5.69 9.08 9.16
C THR A 36 6.21 10.10 10.18
N LYS A 37 7.47 9.97 10.62
CA LYS A 37 8.13 10.94 11.49
C LYS A 37 8.08 12.35 10.91
N VAL A 38 8.45 12.53 9.63
CA VAL A 38 8.41 13.84 8.98
C VAL A 38 6.99 14.44 9.00
N ALA A 39 5.98 13.64 8.78
CA ALA A 39 4.59 14.10 8.79
C ALA A 39 4.12 14.48 10.21
N ILE A 40 4.54 13.76 11.25
CA ILE A 40 4.28 14.09 12.66
C ILE A 40 5.01 15.38 13.04
N ASP A 41 6.29 15.51 12.73
CA ASP A 41 7.07 16.72 12.97
C ASP A 41 6.44 17.93 12.27
N ASN A 42 5.95 17.77 11.03
CA ASN A 42 5.23 18.83 10.31
C ASN A 42 3.92 19.21 10.99
N ALA A 43 3.17 18.25 11.50
CA ALA A 43 1.93 18.51 12.24
C ALA A 43 2.23 19.28 13.55
N CYS A 44 3.21 18.84 14.32
CA CYS A 44 3.65 19.54 15.55
C CYS A 44 4.15 20.95 15.26
N TRP A 45 4.92 21.13 14.19
CA TRP A 45 5.39 22.46 13.76
C TRP A 45 4.21 23.39 13.40
N LEU A 46 3.23 22.92 12.60
CA LEU A 46 2.04 23.70 12.24
C LEU A 46 1.19 24.04 13.47
N TYR A 47 1.11 23.15 14.45
CA TYR A 47 0.41 23.40 15.72
C TYR A 47 1.11 24.50 16.53
N LEU A 48 2.43 24.45 16.68
CA LEU A 48 3.23 25.48 17.37
C LEU A 48 3.12 26.85 16.69
N GLN A 49 2.85 26.87 15.38
CA GLN A 49 2.55 28.11 14.63
C GLN A 49 1.07 28.54 14.70
N ASN A 50 0.26 27.92 15.56
CA ASN A 50 -1.18 28.17 15.70
C ASN A 50 -1.97 28.02 14.38
N LYS A 51 -1.45 27.20 13.44
CA LYS A 51 -2.08 27.02 12.11
C LYS A 51 -3.08 25.86 12.08
N ILE A 52 -2.91 24.86 12.94
CA ILE A 52 -3.81 23.72 13.08
C ILE A 52 -4.02 23.36 14.54
N LYS A 53 -5.12 22.66 14.84
CA LYS A 53 -5.43 22.03 16.12
C LYS A 53 -5.72 20.55 15.99
N HIS A 54 -5.99 20.09 14.77
CA HIS A 54 -6.40 18.71 14.49
C HIS A 54 -5.61 18.12 13.32
N VAL A 55 -5.32 16.83 13.39
CA VAL A 55 -4.65 16.05 12.34
C VAL A 55 -5.48 14.81 12.05
N PHE A 56 -6.04 14.72 10.86
CA PHE A 56 -6.71 13.52 10.38
C PHE A 56 -5.70 12.67 9.62
N VAL A 57 -5.44 11.46 10.09
CA VAL A 57 -4.57 10.48 9.44
C VAL A 57 -5.42 9.39 8.84
N ILE A 58 -5.36 9.26 7.52
CA ILE A 58 -6.04 8.21 6.77
C ILE A 58 -4.99 7.28 6.19
N ALA A 59 -4.99 6.02 6.63
CA ALA A 59 -4.00 5.03 6.27
C ALA A 59 -4.66 3.66 6.01
N PRO A 60 -3.98 2.71 5.31
CA PRO A 60 -4.47 1.34 5.17
C PRO A 60 -4.71 0.67 6.53
N LYS A 61 -5.70 -0.22 6.59
CA LYS A 61 -6.09 -0.94 7.82
C LYS A 61 -4.92 -1.65 8.51
N THR A 62 -3.95 -2.10 7.75
CA THR A 62 -2.75 -2.78 8.28
C THR A 62 -1.73 -1.84 8.91
N VAL A 63 -1.79 -0.54 8.60
CA VAL A 63 -0.75 0.44 8.95
C VAL A 63 -1.24 1.51 9.93
N TYR A 64 -2.55 1.87 9.90
CA TYR A 64 -3.04 3.03 10.65
C TYR A 64 -2.82 2.94 12.17
N LEU A 65 -2.77 1.74 12.73
CA LEU A 65 -2.47 1.55 14.16
C LEU A 65 -0.98 1.75 14.51
N ASN A 66 -0.08 1.60 13.53
CA ASN A 66 1.35 1.90 13.76
C ASN A 66 1.56 3.38 14.06
N TRP A 67 0.66 4.24 13.58
CA TRP A 67 0.69 5.67 13.88
C TRP A 67 0.57 5.97 15.37
N LEU A 68 -0.07 5.11 16.18
CA LEU A 68 -0.13 5.27 17.64
C LEU A 68 1.28 5.33 18.21
N LYS A 69 2.10 4.32 17.91
CA LYS A 69 3.49 4.22 18.38
C LYS A 69 4.38 5.32 17.81
N GLU A 70 4.18 5.66 16.53
CA GLU A 70 4.96 6.72 15.87
C GLU A 70 4.66 8.09 16.49
N ILE A 71 3.39 8.41 16.77
CA ILE A 71 3.00 9.66 17.44
C ILE A 71 3.59 9.69 18.85
N GLU A 72 3.47 8.62 19.63
CA GLU A 72 4.07 8.51 20.96
C GLU A 72 5.58 8.74 20.91
N THR A 73 6.25 8.21 19.92
CA THR A 73 7.71 8.31 19.76
C THR A 73 8.16 9.70 19.33
N HIS A 74 7.44 10.35 18.41
CA HIS A 74 7.94 11.52 17.68
C HIS A 74 7.23 12.84 17.99
N ALA A 75 6.00 12.84 18.52
CA ALA A 75 5.29 14.09 18.77
C ALA A 75 6.00 14.91 19.86
N SER A 76 6.36 16.16 19.52
CA SER A 76 7.10 17.07 20.36
C SER A 76 6.20 18.06 21.14
N VAL A 77 4.90 17.90 21.05
CA VAL A 77 3.87 18.70 21.73
C VAL A 77 2.89 17.79 22.44
N ASP A 78 2.14 18.33 23.39
CA ASP A 78 1.06 17.58 24.03
C ASP A 78 -0.02 17.24 23.02
N TYR A 79 -0.46 16.00 23.08
CA TYR A 79 -1.39 15.48 22.09
C TYR A 79 -2.46 14.58 22.69
N ASN A 80 -3.55 14.44 21.95
CA ASN A 80 -4.58 13.46 22.17
C ASN A 80 -4.76 12.61 20.92
N ILE A 81 -5.05 11.31 21.06
CA ILE A 81 -5.26 10.40 19.92
C ILE A 81 -6.63 9.76 20.02
N TRP A 82 -7.37 9.84 18.94
CA TRP A 82 -8.64 9.16 18.77
C TRP A 82 -8.59 8.26 17.53
N THR A 83 -9.12 7.05 17.67
CA THR A 83 -9.15 6.06 16.58
C THR A 83 -10.59 5.80 16.16
N TRP A 84 -10.87 6.03 14.88
CA TRP A 84 -12.20 5.79 14.32
C TRP A 84 -12.56 4.32 14.34
N LYS A 85 -13.79 4.02 14.82
CA LYS A 85 -14.43 2.72 14.74
C LYS A 85 -15.86 2.94 14.28
N VAL A 86 -16.46 1.94 13.64
CA VAL A 86 -17.90 1.95 13.35
C VAL A 86 -18.66 2.10 14.68
N ASP A 87 -19.66 2.97 14.72
CA ASP A 87 -20.49 3.29 15.91
C ASP A 87 -19.81 4.05 17.07
N SER A 88 -18.60 4.54 16.88
CA SER A 88 -17.86 5.29 17.93
C SER A 88 -18.16 6.80 17.97
N ASP A 89 -19.13 7.28 17.20
CA ASP A 89 -19.41 8.73 17.08
C ASP A 89 -19.84 9.38 18.39
N LYS A 90 -20.50 8.62 19.27
CA LYS A 90 -20.98 9.10 20.59
C LYS A 90 -19.86 9.43 21.58
N LEU A 91 -18.67 8.84 21.37
CA LEU A 91 -17.51 9.03 22.25
C LEU A 91 -16.49 10.00 21.68
N PHE A 92 -16.73 10.53 20.48
CA PHE A 92 -15.79 11.44 19.84
C PHE A 92 -15.84 12.82 20.49
N ASN A 93 -14.81 13.12 21.25
CA ASN A 93 -14.55 14.45 21.78
C ASN A 93 -13.09 14.80 21.54
N PHE A 94 -12.83 15.99 20.98
CA PHE A 94 -11.48 16.51 20.99
C PHE A 94 -11.13 16.85 22.45
N GLY A 95 -10.00 16.29 22.93
CA GLY A 95 -9.45 16.57 24.25
C GLY A 95 -9.23 18.06 24.52
N GLY A 96 -8.49 18.40 25.55
CA GLY A 96 -8.27 19.77 26.00
C GLY A 96 -7.92 20.77 24.90
N ILE A 97 -8.18 22.03 25.18
CA ILE A 97 -8.04 23.15 24.22
C ILE A 97 -6.59 23.33 23.75
N ASP A 98 -5.63 22.91 24.60
CA ASP A 98 -4.19 23.15 24.42
C ASP A 98 -3.41 21.90 23.97
N GLN A 99 -4.06 20.99 23.25
CA GLN A 99 -3.42 19.77 22.75
C GLN A 99 -3.64 19.60 21.26
N LEU A 100 -2.65 19.01 20.56
CA LEU A 100 -2.80 18.60 19.16
C LEU A 100 -3.59 17.30 19.08
N ASN A 101 -4.76 17.33 18.43
CA ASN A 101 -5.64 16.17 18.35
C ASN A 101 -5.38 15.37 17.07
N PHE A 102 -4.92 14.12 17.22
CA PHE A 102 -4.79 13.17 16.13
C PHE A 102 -6.03 12.28 16.02
N VAL A 103 -6.54 12.14 14.81
CA VAL A 103 -7.67 11.27 14.48
C VAL A 103 -7.21 10.25 13.44
N LEU A 104 -7.17 8.99 13.84
CA LEU A 104 -6.71 7.90 12.99
C LEU A 104 -7.89 7.16 12.38
N MET A 105 -7.91 6.99 11.07
CA MET A 105 -8.97 6.31 10.32
C MET A 105 -8.39 5.42 9.23
N ASN A 106 -8.99 4.22 9.04
CA ASN A 106 -8.59 3.39 7.92
C ASN A 106 -9.22 3.87 6.60
N VAL A 107 -8.45 3.79 5.52
CA VAL A 107 -8.87 4.27 4.19
C VAL A 107 -10.04 3.46 3.62
N GLU A 108 -10.18 2.20 3.99
CA GLU A 108 -11.26 1.31 3.57
C GLU A 108 -12.63 1.80 4.05
N ALA A 109 -12.68 2.48 5.18
CA ALA A 109 -13.91 3.09 5.70
C ALA A 109 -14.53 4.09 4.71
N LEU A 110 -13.72 4.74 3.88
CA LEU A 110 -14.19 5.65 2.84
C LEU A 110 -14.83 4.94 1.63
N SER A 111 -14.78 3.62 1.57
CA SER A 111 -15.56 2.85 0.61
C SER A 111 -17.03 2.71 1.02
N HIS A 112 -17.38 3.08 2.26
CA HIS A 112 -18.72 3.00 2.82
C HIS A 112 -19.27 4.39 3.15
N LYS A 113 -20.58 4.57 2.97
CA LYS A 113 -21.27 5.86 3.21
C LYS A 113 -21.14 6.33 4.67
N SER A 114 -21.12 5.42 5.64
CA SER A 114 -20.98 5.75 7.07
C SER A 114 -19.65 6.45 7.36
N GLY A 115 -18.54 5.89 6.90
CA GLY A 115 -17.21 6.50 7.07
C GLY A 115 -17.08 7.84 6.34
N GLN A 116 -17.64 7.95 5.12
CA GLN A 116 -17.65 9.20 4.36
C GLN A 116 -18.41 10.31 5.10
N LYS A 117 -19.65 10.04 5.54
CA LYS A 117 -20.50 11.00 6.26
C LYS A 117 -19.86 11.41 7.58
N TRP A 118 -19.27 10.45 8.31
CA TRP A 118 -18.60 10.76 9.55
C TRP A 118 -17.43 11.73 9.32
N LEU A 119 -16.53 11.42 8.40
CA LEU A 119 -15.38 12.27 8.11
C LEU A 119 -15.83 13.66 7.59
N GLU A 120 -16.84 13.71 6.70
CA GLU A 120 -17.42 14.96 6.20
C GLU A 120 -17.93 15.83 7.35
N SER A 121 -18.68 15.28 8.29
CA SER A 121 -19.19 16.01 9.45
C SER A 121 -18.10 16.64 10.31
N LYS A 122 -16.96 15.92 10.48
CA LYS A 122 -15.82 16.45 11.24
C LYS A 122 -15.04 17.50 10.46
N LEU A 123 -14.84 17.30 9.16
CA LEU A 123 -14.11 18.26 8.32
C LEU A 123 -14.90 19.57 8.07
N VAL A 124 -16.23 19.50 7.96
CA VAL A 124 -17.08 20.71 7.92
C VAL A 124 -16.88 21.55 9.17
N LYS A 125 -16.83 20.92 10.35
CA LYS A 125 -16.69 21.60 11.64
C LYS A 125 -15.27 22.10 11.93
N TYR A 126 -14.26 21.30 11.62
CA TYR A 126 -12.88 21.51 12.07
C TYR A 126 -11.86 21.70 10.95
N GLY A 127 -12.24 21.52 9.68
CA GLY A 127 -11.31 21.39 8.54
C GLY A 127 -10.38 22.58 8.35
N LEU A 128 -10.84 23.82 8.62
CA LEU A 128 -10.00 25.02 8.47
C LEU A 128 -8.82 25.07 9.46
N GLN A 129 -8.97 24.42 10.62
CA GLN A 129 -7.91 24.27 11.64
C GLN A 129 -7.32 22.87 11.64
N SER A 130 -7.41 22.18 10.52
CA SER A 130 -6.98 20.79 10.41
C SER A 130 -5.97 20.58 9.30
N MET A 131 -5.16 19.52 9.50
CA MET A 131 -4.32 18.91 8.48
C MET A 131 -4.84 17.50 8.20
N LEU A 132 -4.90 17.10 6.93
CA LEU A 132 -5.17 15.72 6.57
C LEU A 132 -3.93 15.09 5.95
N ILE A 133 -3.53 13.97 6.51
CA ILE A 133 -2.44 13.12 6.04
C ILE A 133 -3.06 11.87 5.43
N LEU A 134 -2.79 11.63 4.16
CA LEU A 134 -3.14 10.38 3.49
C LEU A 134 -1.87 9.52 3.34
N ASP A 135 -1.76 8.51 4.19
CA ASP A 135 -0.66 7.57 4.13
C ASP A 135 -0.95 6.45 3.12
N GLU A 136 0.10 5.99 2.45
CA GLU A 136 0.04 5.11 1.29
C GLU A 136 -0.98 5.60 0.25
N SER A 137 -0.74 6.82 -0.26
CA SER A 137 -1.64 7.53 -1.17
C SER A 137 -1.96 6.77 -2.47
N THR A 138 -1.19 5.75 -2.82
CA THR A 138 -1.49 4.82 -3.91
C THR A 138 -2.82 4.08 -3.74
N THR A 139 -3.38 4.04 -2.52
CA THR A 139 -4.71 3.50 -2.25
C THR A 139 -5.84 4.25 -2.95
N ILE A 140 -5.60 5.50 -3.36
CA ILE A 140 -6.54 6.35 -4.09
C ILE A 140 -6.17 6.59 -5.56
N LYS A 141 -5.25 5.81 -6.14
CA LYS A 141 -4.82 5.95 -7.55
C LYS A 141 -5.92 5.70 -8.58
N ASN A 142 -6.95 4.91 -8.23
CA ASN A 142 -8.05 4.62 -9.13
C ASN A 142 -9.10 5.73 -9.08
N ASN A 143 -9.21 6.50 -10.17
CA ASN A 143 -10.14 7.62 -10.33
C ASN A 143 -11.63 7.22 -10.22
N SER A 144 -11.99 5.99 -10.55
CA SER A 144 -13.39 5.51 -10.49
C SER A 144 -13.82 5.03 -9.10
N ALA A 145 -12.89 4.73 -8.20
CA ALA A 145 -13.18 4.15 -6.90
C ALA A 145 -13.94 5.13 -5.98
N LEU A 146 -14.94 4.62 -5.25
CA LEU A 146 -15.76 5.43 -4.33
C LEU A 146 -14.92 6.17 -3.29
N ARG A 147 -13.96 5.48 -2.67
CA ARG A 147 -13.04 6.09 -1.68
C ARG A 147 -12.21 7.23 -2.27
N THR A 148 -11.76 7.09 -3.55
CA THR A 148 -11.00 8.15 -4.23
C THR A 148 -11.86 9.39 -4.45
N LYS A 149 -13.07 9.21 -4.98
CA LYS A 149 -14.02 10.32 -5.18
C LYS A 149 -14.36 11.00 -3.87
N ALA A 150 -14.59 10.21 -2.81
CA ALA A 150 -14.89 10.73 -1.48
C ALA A 150 -13.74 11.57 -0.93
N ILE A 151 -12.51 11.04 -0.89
CA ILE A 151 -11.39 11.74 -0.27
C ILE A 151 -10.98 13.00 -1.04
N VAL A 152 -11.04 12.97 -2.39
CA VAL A 152 -10.76 14.16 -3.22
C VAL A 152 -11.80 15.25 -2.95
N LYS A 153 -13.10 14.89 -2.83
CA LYS A 153 -14.16 15.85 -2.44
C LYS A 153 -13.91 16.42 -1.05
N LEU A 154 -13.64 15.55 -0.07
CA LEU A 154 -13.44 15.94 1.33
C LEU A 154 -12.17 16.78 1.53
N GLY A 155 -11.17 16.62 0.68
CA GLY A 155 -9.95 17.45 0.68
C GLY A 155 -10.21 18.95 0.51
N SER A 156 -11.34 19.36 -0.11
CA SER A 156 -11.70 20.77 -0.28
C SER A 156 -12.02 21.51 1.02
N PHE A 157 -12.38 20.80 2.10
CA PHE A 157 -12.65 21.40 3.41
C PHE A 157 -11.40 21.74 4.22
N LEU A 158 -10.21 21.39 3.70
CA LEU A 158 -8.95 21.40 4.44
C LEU A 158 -7.99 22.45 3.90
N LYS A 159 -7.31 23.13 4.82
CA LYS A 159 -6.24 24.07 4.47
C LYS A 159 -4.90 23.38 4.24
N TYR A 160 -4.59 22.34 5.01
CA TYR A 160 -3.32 21.60 4.94
C TYR A 160 -3.55 20.16 4.57
N LYS A 161 -2.87 19.68 3.52
CA LYS A 161 -2.96 18.29 3.04
C LYS A 161 -1.59 17.71 2.78
N ARG A 162 -1.40 16.45 3.15
CA ARG A 162 -0.17 15.67 2.90
C ARG A 162 -0.52 14.32 2.32
N ILE A 163 0.26 13.92 1.33
CA ILE A 163 0.27 12.53 0.86
C ILE A 163 1.63 11.91 1.14
N LEU A 164 1.61 10.68 1.61
CA LEU A 164 2.80 9.90 1.92
C LEU A 164 2.79 8.63 1.09
N THR A 165 3.87 8.33 0.40
CA THR A 165 4.09 7.02 -0.23
C THR A 165 5.54 6.83 -0.64
N GLY A 166 6.02 5.60 -0.58
CA GLY A 166 7.35 5.23 -1.09
C GLY A 166 7.38 5.06 -2.62
N SER A 167 6.23 4.74 -3.21
CA SER A 167 6.12 4.41 -4.63
C SER A 167 4.89 5.08 -5.24
N PRO A 168 4.94 6.38 -5.58
CA PRO A 168 3.77 7.10 -6.09
C PRO A 168 3.27 6.57 -7.44
N ILE A 169 4.15 5.96 -8.20
CA ILE A 169 3.86 5.28 -9.47
C ILE A 169 3.98 3.78 -9.24
N THR A 170 2.88 3.04 -9.32
CA THR A 170 2.88 1.58 -9.13
C THR A 170 2.78 0.80 -10.43
N LYS A 171 1.99 1.26 -11.38
CA LYS A 171 1.80 0.65 -12.70
C LYS A 171 2.00 1.64 -13.84
N SER A 172 1.64 2.89 -13.61
CA SER A 172 1.56 3.90 -14.66
C SER A 172 1.79 5.30 -14.06
N PRO A 173 2.44 6.23 -14.79
CA PRO A 173 2.49 7.64 -14.41
C PRO A 173 1.10 8.26 -14.19
N LEU A 174 0.06 7.67 -14.80
CA LEU A 174 -1.33 8.12 -14.63
C LEU A 174 -1.86 7.89 -13.20
N ASP A 175 -1.22 7.02 -12.42
CA ASP A 175 -1.52 6.81 -11.00
C ASP A 175 -1.37 8.09 -10.15
N LEU A 176 -0.60 9.07 -10.65
CA LEU A 176 -0.35 10.33 -9.95
C LEU A 176 -1.55 11.29 -9.97
N PHE A 177 -2.40 11.22 -11.00
CA PHE A 177 -3.46 12.21 -11.17
C PHE A 177 -4.35 12.38 -9.94
N THR A 178 -4.91 11.29 -9.45
CA THR A 178 -5.84 11.34 -8.30
C THR A 178 -5.14 11.63 -6.98
N GLN A 179 -3.90 11.18 -6.81
CA GLN A 179 -3.09 11.47 -5.65
C GLN A 179 -2.82 12.98 -5.55
N CYS A 180 -2.43 13.60 -6.67
CA CYS A 180 -2.21 15.05 -6.72
C CYS A 180 -3.53 15.83 -6.69
N ALA A 181 -4.60 15.34 -7.31
CA ALA A 181 -5.92 15.95 -7.26
C ALA A 181 -6.51 16.02 -5.83
N PHE A 182 -6.13 15.09 -4.95
CA PHE A 182 -6.45 15.19 -3.53
C PHE A 182 -5.73 16.37 -2.86
N LEU A 183 -4.47 16.62 -3.19
CA LEU A 183 -3.74 17.80 -2.70
C LEU A 183 -4.34 19.07 -3.26
N ASP A 184 -4.29 19.22 -4.56
CA ASP A 184 -4.90 20.32 -5.32
C ASP A 184 -4.89 19.96 -6.81
N ARG A 185 -6.02 20.15 -7.50
CA ARG A 185 -6.12 19.85 -8.95
C ARG A 185 -5.21 20.72 -9.80
N SER A 186 -4.93 21.93 -9.35
CA SER A 186 -4.08 22.88 -10.08
C SER A 186 -2.61 22.49 -10.12
N LEU A 187 -2.12 21.66 -9.16
CA LEU A 187 -0.70 21.33 -9.02
C LEU A 187 -0.12 20.64 -10.27
N LEU A 188 -0.89 19.78 -10.91
CA LEU A 188 -0.49 19.15 -12.17
C LEU A 188 -0.83 19.99 -13.40
N GLY A 189 -1.62 21.07 -13.25
CA GLY A 189 -2.07 21.94 -14.34
C GLY A 189 -3.14 21.33 -15.25
N TYR A 190 -3.88 20.32 -14.75
CA TYR A 190 -4.93 19.64 -15.52
C TYR A 190 -6.15 19.40 -14.63
N ASP A 191 -7.31 19.90 -15.04
CA ASP A 191 -8.57 19.75 -14.31
C ASP A 191 -9.23 18.39 -14.55
N SER A 192 -8.91 17.75 -15.67
CA SER A 192 -9.52 16.50 -16.11
C SER A 192 -8.50 15.38 -16.25
N TYR A 193 -8.86 14.18 -15.74
CA TYR A 193 -8.07 12.96 -15.97
C TYR A 193 -7.84 12.67 -17.47
N PHE A 194 -8.81 12.93 -18.33
CA PHE A 194 -8.67 12.67 -19.76
C PHE A 194 -7.62 13.58 -20.41
N VAL A 195 -7.59 14.85 -20.04
CA VAL A 195 -6.59 15.81 -20.53
C VAL A 195 -5.20 15.42 -20.03
N PHE A 196 -5.07 15.11 -18.75
CA PHE A 196 -3.84 14.61 -18.16
C PHE A 196 -3.36 13.31 -18.85
N ARG A 197 -4.26 12.34 -19.02
CA ARG A 197 -3.95 11.07 -19.70
C ARG A 197 -3.44 11.31 -21.11
N ASN A 198 -4.14 12.12 -21.91
CA ASN A 198 -3.77 12.39 -23.29
C ASN A 198 -2.44 13.16 -23.43
N ARG A 199 -2.05 13.93 -22.40
CA ARG A 199 -0.73 14.59 -22.36
C ARG A 199 0.40 13.61 -22.08
N TYR A 200 0.18 12.64 -21.18
CA TYR A 200 1.26 11.77 -20.67
C TYR A 200 1.20 10.33 -21.17
N ALA A 201 0.18 9.95 -21.94
CA ALA A 201 0.07 8.61 -22.50
C ALA A 201 -0.53 8.61 -23.91
N VAL A 202 0.09 7.86 -24.80
CA VAL A 202 -0.50 7.51 -26.10
C VAL A 202 -1.28 6.22 -25.90
N MET A 203 -2.58 6.28 -26.20
CA MET A 203 -3.52 5.18 -25.99
C MET A 203 -3.73 4.38 -27.27
N HIS A 204 -3.92 3.07 -27.14
CA HIS A 204 -4.39 2.21 -28.21
C HIS A 204 -5.66 1.47 -27.79
N GLN A 205 -6.44 1.10 -28.77
CA GLN A 205 -7.69 0.37 -28.59
C GLN A 205 -7.41 -1.14 -28.66
N VAL A 206 -7.97 -1.88 -27.72
CA VAL A 206 -7.97 -3.34 -27.74
C VAL A 206 -9.40 -3.82 -27.55
N GLU A 207 -9.87 -4.68 -28.45
CA GLU A 207 -11.16 -5.33 -28.30
C GLU A 207 -11.02 -6.51 -27.33
N MET A 208 -11.80 -6.50 -26.27
CA MET A 208 -11.82 -7.56 -25.25
C MET A 208 -13.27 -7.91 -24.92
N GLY A 209 -13.71 -9.10 -25.28
CA GLY A 209 -15.04 -9.59 -24.98
C GLY A 209 -16.17 -8.69 -25.52
N GLY A 210 -16.05 -8.22 -26.77
CA GLY A 210 -17.00 -7.34 -27.43
C GLY A 210 -17.04 -5.89 -26.92
N LYS A 211 -16.08 -5.49 -26.09
CA LYS A 211 -15.91 -4.12 -25.59
C LYS A 211 -14.56 -3.56 -26.02
N ILE A 212 -14.57 -2.31 -26.47
CA ILE A 212 -13.34 -1.57 -26.77
C ILE A 212 -12.78 -1.01 -25.45
N VAL A 213 -11.56 -1.43 -25.11
CA VAL A 213 -10.82 -0.97 -23.91
C VAL A 213 -9.59 -0.22 -24.38
N MET A 214 -9.34 0.94 -23.75
CA MET A 214 -8.18 1.78 -24.02
C MET A 214 -7.02 1.42 -23.12
N PHE A 215 -5.87 1.06 -23.68
CA PHE A 215 -4.63 0.80 -22.94
C PHE A 215 -3.54 1.78 -23.34
N PRO A 216 -2.66 2.18 -22.41
CA PRO A 216 -1.49 2.97 -22.77
C PRO A 216 -0.51 2.11 -23.59
N LYS A 217 -0.13 2.60 -24.76
CA LYS A 217 0.89 2.01 -25.62
C LYS A 217 2.29 2.40 -25.14
N TYR A 218 2.48 3.69 -24.85
CA TYR A 218 3.68 4.26 -24.25
C TYR A 218 3.36 5.60 -23.57
N TYR A 219 4.30 6.09 -22.76
CA TYR A 219 4.18 7.35 -22.03
C TYR A 219 5.06 8.41 -22.62
N THR A 220 4.61 9.67 -22.57
CA THR A 220 5.26 10.85 -23.13
C THR A 220 5.40 11.96 -22.12
N ASN A 221 6.24 12.96 -22.41
CA ASN A 221 6.39 14.17 -21.60
C ASN A 221 6.72 13.92 -20.11
N LEU A 222 7.43 12.82 -19.79
CA LEU A 222 7.70 12.44 -18.41
C LEU A 222 8.60 13.44 -17.68
N ASP A 223 9.51 14.11 -18.38
CA ASP A 223 10.38 15.16 -17.79
C ASP A 223 9.55 16.37 -17.35
N GLU A 224 8.53 16.75 -18.15
CA GLU A 224 7.58 17.80 -17.74
C GLU A 224 6.84 17.40 -16.46
N LEU A 225 6.35 16.16 -16.40
CA LEU A 225 5.64 15.65 -15.22
C LEU A 225 6.55 15.64 -13.99
N GLU A 226 7.78 15.17 -14.13
CA GLU A 226 8.77 15.17 -13.04
C GLU A 226 9.05 16.58 -12.53
N ASN A 227 9.24 17.53 -13.44
CA ASN A 227 9.51 18.93 -13.06
C ASN A 227 8.31 19.55 -12.33
N ARG A 228 7.07 19.26 -12.74
CA ARG A 228 5.87 19.68 -12.01
C ARG A 228 5.83 19.08 -10.60
N LEU A 229 6.10 17.78 -10.46
CA LEU A 229 6.12 17.11 -9.15
C LEU A 229 7.16 17.73 -8.19
N LYS A 230 8.35 18.11 -8.68
CA LYS A 230 9.40 18.74 -7.87
C LYS A 230 8.94 20.02 -7.15
N THR A 231 7.96 20.72 -7.68
CA THR A 231 7.48 22.00 -7.10
C THR A 231 6.70 21.82 -5.79
N PHE A 232 6.07 20.66 -5.59
CA PHE A 232 5.23 20.38 -4.41
C PHE A 232 5.51 19.03 -3.77
N SER A 233 6.64 18.40 -4.08
CA SER A 233 7.01 17.13 -3.48
C SER A 233 8.49 17.05 -3.09
N TYR A 234 8.78 16.15 -2.17
CA TYR A 234 10.13 15.75 -1.82
C TYR A 234 10.29 14.24 -1.99
N ARG A 235 11.23 13.85 -2.84
CA ARG A 235 11.51 12.44 -3.12
C ARG A 235 12.82 12.01 -2.48
N VAL A 236 12.79 10.87 -1.79
CA VAL A 236 13.96 10.23 -1.17
C VAL A 236 13.92 8.73 -1.43
N ARG A 237 15.04 8.18 -1.86
CA ARG A 237 15.26 6.73 -1.98
C ARG A 237 16.22 6.27 -0.90
N LYS A 238 16.07 5.04 -0.43
CA LYS A 238 16.97 4.44 0.59
C LYS A 238 18.44 4.57 0.23
N LYS A 239 18.78 4.24 -1.01
CA LYS A 239 20.16 4.30 -1.52
C LYS A 239 20.79 5.69 -1.51
N ASP A 240 19.96 6.74 -1.44
CA ASP A 240 20.43 8.13 -1.47
C ASP A 240 20.64 8.70 -0.04
N CYS A 241 20.17 8.00 1.00
CA CYS A 241 20.11 8.56 2.36
C CYS A 241 20.43 7.57 3.50
N LEU A 242 20.58 6.29 3.19
CA LEU A 242 20.89 5.25 4.18
C LEU A 242 22.07 4.42 3.65
N ASP A 243 23.03 4.17 4.52
CA ASP A 243 24.12 3.25 4.27
C ASP A 243 23.63 1.83 4.60
N LEU A 244 23.16 1.12 3.60
CA LEU A 244 22.63 -0.24 3.71
C LEU A 244 23.46 -1.16 2.82
N PRO A 245 23.69 -2.41 3.26
CA PRO A 245 24.33 -3.40 2.41
C PRO A 245 23.51 -3.64 1.14
N ASP A 246 24.20 -4.01 0.08
CA ASP A 246 23.55 -4.36 -1.17
C ASP A 246 22.64 -5.56 -1.02
N LYS A 247 21.54 -5.57 -1.78
CA LYS A 247 20.63 -6.70 -1.84
C LYS A 247 21.24 -7.80 -2.69
N VAL A 248 21.38 -8.98 -2.10
CA VAL A 248 21.79 -10.20 -2.80
C VAL A 248 20.56 -10.98 -3.21
N TYR A 249 20.45 -11.30 -4.50
CA TYR A 249 19.39 -12.12 -5.06
C TYR A 249 19.95 -13.49 -5.43
N VAL A 250 19.43 -14.54 -4.79
CA VAL A 250 19.84 -15.92 -5.03
C VAL A 250 18.66 -16.69 -5.59
N GLN A 251 18.90 -17.46 -6.66
CA GLN A 251 17.91 -18.38 -7.23
C GLN A 251 18.27 -19.80 -6.82
N ARG A 252 17.30 -20.54 -6.32
CA ARG A 252 17.42 -21.98 -6.03
C ARG A 252 16.60 -22.76 -7.05
N TYR A 253 17.26 -23.62 -7.79
CA TYR A 253 16.62 -24.50 -8.77
C TYR A 253 16.30 -25.83 -8.11
N ILE A 254 15.09 -26.31 -8.31
CA ILE A 254 14.60 -27.57 -7.80
C ILE A 254 14.06 -28.44 -8.95
N GLU A 255 14.24 -29.72 -8.87
CA GLU A 255 13.59 -30.66 -9.77
C GLU A 255 12.26 -31.12 -9.19
N LEU A 256 11.24 -31.20 -10.05
CA LEU A 256 9.95 -31.77 -9.69
C LEU A 256 10.09 -33.28 -9.53
N THR A 257 9.27 -33.88 -8.67
CA THR A 257 9.16 -35.34 -8.58
C THR A 257 8.61 -35.93 -9.88
N ASP A 258 8.81 -37.21 -10.13
CA ASP A 258 8.30 -37.85 -11.35
C ASP A 258 6.78 -37.77 -11.43
N GLU A 259 6.08 -37.92 -10.31
CA GLU A 259 4.65 -37.72 -10.20
C GLU A 259 4.23 -36.30 -10.63
N GLN A 260 4.92 -35.28 -10.11
CA GLN A 260 4.66 -33.88 -10.51
C GLN A 260 5.02 -33.63 -11.98
N LYS A 261 6.12 -34.16 -12.48
CA LYS A 261 6.55 -34.04 -13.90
C LYS A 261 5.50 -34.63 -14.83
N GLN A 262 5.00 -35.82 -14.51
CA GLN A 262 3.96 -36.46 -15.32
C GLN A 262 2.66 -35.64 -15.33
N MET A 263 2.14 -35.33 -14.13
CA MET A 263 0.90 -34.55 -14.01
C MET A 263 1.02 -33.15 -14.64
N TYR A 264 2.15 -32.49 -14.48
CA TYR A 264 2.46 -31.22 -15.13
C TYR A 264 2.45 -31.34 -16.66
N SER A 265 3.08 -32.37 -17.20
CA SER A 265 3.15 -32.61 -18.66
C SER A 265 1.76 -32.87 -19.26
N ASP A 266 0.95 -33.70 -18.59
CA ASP A 266 -0.41 -34.01 -19.03
C ASP A 266 -1.33 -32.79 -18.99
N LEU A 267 -1.27 -32.03 -17.89
CA LEU A 267 -2.04 -30.80 -17.76
C LEU A 267 -1.54 -29.71 -18.73
N LYS A 268 -0.24 -29.60 -18.97
CA LYS A 268 0.34 -28.66 -19.93
C LYS A 268 -0.17 -28.93 -21.33
N ARG A 269 -0.25 -30.20 -21.76
CA ARG A 269 -0.79 -30.58 -23.07
C ARG A 269 -2.26 -30.13 -23.21
N LYS A 270 -3.08 -30.39 -22.20
CA LYS A 270 -4.48 -29.94 -22.12
C LYS A 270 -4.56 -28.40 -22.11
N ALA A 271 -3.76 -27.73 -21.30
CA ALA A 271 -3.73 -26.28 -21.20
C ALA A 271 -3.33 -25.60 -22.53
N MET A 272 -2.36 -26.14 -23.24
CA MET A 272 -1.95 -25.62 -24.57
C MET A 272 -3.08 -25.73 -25.58
N THR A 273 -3.82 -26.84 -25.61
CA THR A 273 -5.01 -26.99 -26.46
C THR A 273 -6.05 -25.92 -26.13
N ILE A 274 -6.36 -25.70 -24.85
CA ILE A 274 -7.31 -24.70 -24.37
C ILE A 274 -6.85 -23.26 -24.68
N ILE A 275 -5.57 -22.97 -24.54
CA ILE A 275 -5.01 -21.62 -24.79
C ILE A 275 -5.09 -21.28 -26.29
N HIS A 276 -4.85 -22.23 -27.16
CA HIS A 276 -4.93 -22.04 -28.62
C HIS A 276 -6.36 -22.03 -29.17
N ASP A 277 -7.33 -22.52 -28.41
CA ASP A 277 -8.73 -22.46 -28.79
C ASP A 277 -9.30 -21.06 -28.56
N GLU A 278 -9.63 -20.35 -29.63
CA GLU A 278 -10.18 -18.99 -29.59
C GLU A 278 -11.59 -18.94 -29.02
N THR A 279 -12.31 -20.06 -29.01
CA THR A 279 -13.67 -20.16 -28.45
C THR A 279 -13.69 -20.25 -26.94
N VAL A 280 -12.56 -20.60 -26.30
CA VAL A 280 -12.47 -20.77 -24.85
C VAL A 280 -12.26 -19.42 -24.17
N SER A 281 -13.04 -19.18 -23.11
CA SER A 281 -12.98 -17.94 -22.34
C SER A 281 -11.59 -17.72 -21.68
N PHE A 282 -11.19 -16.45 -21.54
CA PHE A 282 -9.94 -16.06 -20.87
C PHE A 282 -9.82 -16.64 -19.43
N ASN A 283 -10.94 -16.70 -18.70
CA ASN A 283 -10.94 -17.25 -17.33
C ASN A 283 -10.56 -18.73 -17.31
N ASN A 284 -11.04 -19.52 -18.27
CA ASN A 284 -10.67 -20.95 -18.37
C ASN A 284 -9.20 -21.12 -18.72
N LYS A 285 -8.68 -20.30 -19.65
CA LYS A 285 -7.24 -20.29 -19.99
C LYS A 285 -6.36 -19.95 -18.77
N LEU A 286 -6.77 -18.93 -18.00
CA LEU A 286 -6.05 -18.55 -16.80
C LEU A 286 -6.10 -19.65 -15.72
N THR A 287 -7.22 -20.34 -15.56
CA THR A 287 -7.38 -21.42 -14.60
C THR A 287 -6.38 -22.55 -14.83
N GLU A 288 -6.18 -22.94 -16.11
CA GLU A 288 -5.22 -23.99 -16.45
C GLU A 288 -3.77 -23.57 -16.16
N VAL A 289 -3.40 -22.33 -16.43
CA VAL A 289 -2.08 -21.78 -16.07
C VAL A 289 -1.87 -21.78 -14.54
N LEU A 290 -2.89 -21.41 -13.77
CA LEU A 290 -2.82 -21.46 -12.30
C LEU A 290 -2.66 -22.87 -11.76
N ARG A 291 -3.31 -23.87 -12.37
CA ARG A 291 -3.16 -25.30 -12.00
C ARG A 291 -1.73 -25.81 -12.25
N LEU A 292 -1.13 -25.47 -13.38
CA LEU A 292 0.27 -25.78 -13.64
C LEU A 292 1.19 -25.20 -12.56
N HIS A 293 0.94 -23.98 -12.12
CA HIS A 293 1.69 -23.37 -11.04
C HIS A 293 1.44 -24.06 -9.68
N GLN A 294 0.19 -24.50 -9.39
CA GLN A 294 -0.12 -25.25 -8.17
C GLN A 294 0.67 -26.56 -8.09
N ILE A 295 0.78 -27.33 -9.18
CA ILE A 295 1.59 -28.56 -9.23
C ILE A 295 3.04 -28.27 -8.81
N THR A 296 3.63 -27.20 -9.31
CA THR A 296 5.00 -26.81 -8.93
C THR A 296 5.12 -26.37 -7.48
N CYS A 297 3.98 -26.00 -6.85
CA CYS A 297 3.91 -25.63 -5.44
C CYS A 297 3.56 -26.81 -4.52
N GLY A 298 3.43 -28.03 -5.06
CA GLY A 298 3.23 -29.26 -4.30
C GLY A 298 1.78 -29.60 -4.00
N PHE A 299 0.80 -29.03 -4.72
CA PHE A 299 -0.61 -29.38 -4.61
C PHE A 299 -1.36 -29.08 -5.92
N LEU A 300 -2.58 -29.58 -6.05
CA LEU A 300 -3.49 -29.28 -7.15
C LEU A 300 -4.94 -29.24 -6.64
N ASN A 301 -5.66 -28.16 -6.94
CA ASN A 301 -7.11 -28.11 -6.75
C ASN A 301 -7.80 -28.84 -7.92
N THR A 302 -8.56 -29.88 -7.62
CA THR A 302 -9.32 -30.64 -8.61
C THR A 302 -10.62 -29.91 -8.98
N ASP A 303 -11.27 -30.35 -10.05
CA ASP A 303 -12.58 -29.82 -10.47
C ASP A 303 -13.70 -30.13 -9.45
N SER A 304 -13.54 -31.18 -8.63
CA SER A 304 -14.44 -31.51 -7.52
C SER A 304 -14.28 -30.60 -6.29
N GLY A 305 -13.27 -29.73 -6.29
CA GLY A 305 -12.93 -28.87 -5.13
C GLY A 305 -12.06 -29.56 -4.08
N GLU A 306 -11.66 -30.81 -4.33
CA GLU A 306 -10.69 -31.50 -3.47
C GLU A 306 -9.28 -31.04 -3.75
N ILE A 307 -8.41 -31.16 -2.75
CA ILE A 307 -6.99 -30.83 -2.89
C ILE A 307 -6.19 -32.14 -2.98
N HIS A 308 -5.54 -32.33 -4.12
CA HIS A 308 -4.51 -33.36 -4.28
C HIS A 308 -3.17 -32.80 -3.76
N GLU A 309 -2.60 -33.43 -2.75
CA GLU A 309 -1.31 -33.09 -2.17
C GLU A 309 -0.23 -34.07 -2.66
N PHE A 310 0.87 -33.53 -3.14
CA PHE A 310 2.05 -34.36 -3.48
C PHE A 310 2.83 -34.66 -2.21
N LYS A 311 2.95 -35.96 -1.86
CA LYS A 311 3.62 -36.42 -0.63
C LYS A 311 5.06 -35.90 -0.50
N ASN A 312 5.78 -35.88 -1.61
CA ASN A 312 7.11 -35.32 -1.69
C ASN A 312 7.01 -33.93 -2.36
N ASN A 313 7.29 -32.89 -1.61
CA ASN A 313 7.30 -31.52 -2.11
C ASN A 313 8.74 -30.97 -2.11
N PRO A 314 9.46 -31.01 -3.26
CA PRO A 314 10.84 -30.55 -3.35
C PRO A 314 11.00 -29.08 -3.00
N LYS A 315 10.00 -28.25 -3.32
CA LYS A 315 10.02 -26.81 -3.01
C LYS A 315 9.95 -26.56 -1.51
N LEU A 316 9.13 -27.32 -0.78
CA LEU A 316 9.09 -27.25 0.67
C LEU A 316 10.39 -27.74 1.30
N LYS A 317 10.97 -28.84 0.77
CA LYS A 317 12.25 -29.37 1.24
C LYS A 317 13.36 -28.32 1.06
N GLU A 318 13.45 -27.69 -0.10
CA GLU A 318 14.46 -26.65 -0.35
C GLU A 318 14.24 -25.42 0.53
N LEU A 319 12.99 -25.01 0.78
CA LEU A 319 12.70 -23.96 1.74
C LEU A 319 13.26 -24.29 3.14
N LEU A 320 13.09 -25.53 3.60
CA LEU A 320 13.62 -25.95 4.90
C LEU A 320 15.16 -25.94 4.92
N ASN A 321 15.81 -26.34 3.83
CA ASN A 321 17.27 -26.25 3.69
C ASN A 321 17.76 -24.79 3.79
N ILE A 322 17.10 -23.86 3.08
CA ILE A 322 17.43 -22.43 3.13
C ILE A 322 17.29 -21.88 4.56
N LEU A 323 16.25 -22.30 5.28
CA LEU A 323 16.04 -21.85 6.66
C LEU A 323 17.10 -22.41 7.63
N GLU A 324 17.67 -23.59 7.35
CA GLU A 324 18.82 -24.13 8.11
C GLU A 324 20.12 -23.38 7.82
N GLU A 325 20.28 -22.87 6.60
CA GLU A 325 21.44 -22.05 6.22
C GLU A 325 21.34 -20.61 6.80
N THR A 326 20.18 -20.21 7.36
CA THR A 326 19.91 -18.83 7.76
C THR A 326 19.76 -18.74 9.28
N GLU A 327 20.60 -17.96 9.94
CA GLU A 327 20.57 -17.74 11.40
C GLU A 327 19.55 -16.67 11.82
N ASP A 328 19.11 -15.81 10.90
CA ASP A 328 18.25 -14.67 11.15
C ASP A 328 16.75 -14.94 10.92
N LYS A 329 15.94 -13.95 11.28
CA LYS A 329 14.48 -13.97 11.00
C LYS A 329 14.21 -13.90 9.51
N CYS A 330 13.37 -14.80 9.03
CA CYS A 330 13.01 -14.90 7.61
C CYS A 330 11.58 -14.45 7.34
N ILE A 331 11.36 -13.81 6.20
CA ILE A 331 10.03 -13.53 5.65
C ILE A 331 9.81 -14.46 4.46
N ILE A 332 8.79 -15.31 4.55
CA ILE A 332 8.44 -16.27 3.51
C ILE A 332 7.17 -15.79 2.80
N TRP A 333 7.24 -15.61 1.49
CA TRP A 333 6.11 -15.27 0.65
C TRP A 333 5.58 -16.50 -0.08
N ALA A 334 4.26 -16.73 0.00
CA ALA A 334 3.59 -17.79 -0.74
C ALA A 334 2.33 -17.25 -1.44
N ASN A 335 2.05 -17.77 -2.65
CA ASN A 335 0.98 -17.28 -3.50
C ASN A 335 -0.39 -17.87 -3.15
N TYR A 336 -0.44 -19.01 -2.48
CA TYR A 336 -1.67 -19.74 -2.19
C TYR A 336 -1.85 -19.91 -0.68
N VAL A 337 -3.10 -19.77 -0.23
CA VAL A 337 -3.47 -20.00 1.18
C VAL A 337 -3.08 -21.41 1.63
N TYR A 338 -3.26 -22.41 0.76
CA TYR A 338 -2.87 -23.78 1.04
C TYR A 338 -1.37 -23.89 1.36
N ASN A 339 -0.52 -23.27 0.54
CA ASN A 339 0.93 -23.26 0.81
C ASN A 339 1.29 -22.53 2.10
N ILE A 340 0.61 -21.41 2.42
CA ILE A 340 0.83 -20.70 3.68
C ILE A 340 0.57 -21.63 4.87
N GLU A 341 -0.57 -22.32 4.88
CA GLU A 341 -0.92 -23.22 5.98
C GLU A 341 0.01 -24.45 6.04
N MET A 342 0.36 -25.04 4.90
CA MET A 342 1.31 -26.16 4.81
C MET A 342 2.69 -25.77 5.38
N ILE A 343 3.25 -24.64 4.92
CA ILE A 343 4.53 -24.13 5.40
C ILE A 343 4.46 -23.83 6.89
N LYS A 344 3.42 -23.12 7.34
CA LYS A 344 3.21 -22.79 8.74
C LYS A 344 3.13 -24.03 9.64
N THR A 345 2.43 -25.08 9.20
CA THR A 345 2.33 -26.35 9.93
C THR A 345 3.71 -26.99 10.07
N LYS A 346 4.44 -27.14 8.95
CA LYS A 346 5.77 -27.74 8.95
C LYS A 346 6.79 -26.98 9.79
N LEU A 347 6.77 -25.65 9.71
CA LEU A 347 7.68 -24.82 10.52
C LEU A 347 7.35 -24.88 12.01
N LYS A 348 6.07 -24.94 12.40
CA LYS A 348 5.65 -25.10 13.79
C LYS A 348 6.03 -26.47 14.36
N GLU A 349 5.93 -27.52 13.54
CA GLU A 349 6.40 -28.87 13.91
C GLU A 349 7.90 -28.87 14.20
N ARG A 350 8.69 -28.15 13.39
CA ARG A 350 10.16 -28.16 13.45
C ARG A 350 10.75 -27.20 14.48
N TYR A 351 10.24 -25.96 14.53
CA TYR A 351 10.82 -24.87 15.32
C TYR A 351 9.94 -24.43 16.51
N GLY A 352 8.78 -25.07 16.70
CA GLY A 352 7.85 -24.74 17.78
C GLY A 352 6.77 -23.72 17.38
N LYS A 353 5.69 -23.72 18.16
CA LYS A 353 4.47 -22.92 17.85
C LYS A 353 4.71 -21.41 17.84
N GLU A 354 5.61 -20.93 18.69
CA GLU A 354 5.90 -19.50 18.85
C GLU A 354 6.91 -18.96 17.81
N ALA A 355 7.59 -19.85 17.09
CA ALA A 355 8.59 -19.45 16.09
C ALA A 355 7.98 -18.93 14.79
N VAL A 356 6.66 -19.11 14.57
CA VAL A 356 6.03 -18.85 13.27
C VAL A 356 4.79 -17.99 13.41
N VAL A 357 4.82 -16.83 12.74
CA VAL A 357 3.67 -15.94 12.60
C VAL A 357 3.24 -15.89 11.13
N SER A 358 1.96 -15.88 10.86
CA SER A 358 1.41 -15.71 9.51
C SER A 358 0.64 -14.40 9.39
N ILE A 359 0.67 -13.80 8.18
CA ILE A 359 -0.09 -12.60 7.87
C ILE A 359 -0.77 -12.79 6.51
N TYR A 360 -2.05 -13.15 6.52
CA TYR A 360 -2.86 -13.29 5.30
C TYR A 360 -4.35 -13.01 5.58
N GLY A 361 -5.23 -13.17 4.59
CA GLY A 361 -6.62 -12.69 4.65
C GLY A 361 -7.47 -13.24 5.79
N LYS A 362 -7.19 -14.45 6.28
CA LYS A 362 -7.93 -15.08 7.40
C LYS A 362 -7.47 -14.62 8.79
N ASP A 363 -6.27 -14.03 8.90
CA ASP A 363 -5.74 -13.62 10.21
C ASP A 363 -6.46 -12.38 10.72
N SER A 364 -6.88 -12.43 12.00
CA SER A 364 -7.47 -11.28 12.66
C SER A 364 -6.45 -10.16 12.87
N VAL A 365 -6.94 -8.93 13.10
CA VAL A 365 -6.06 -7.77 13.36
C VAL A 365 -5.20 -7.99 14.60
N ASP A 366 -5.69 -8.72 15.59
CA ASP A 366 -4.97 -8.98 16.84
C ASP A 366 -3.85 -10.01 16.68
N VAL A 367 -4.02 -11.00 15.78
CA VAL A 367 -2.96 -11.95 15.40
C VAL A 367 -1.83 -11.24 14.63
N ARG A 368 -2.16 -10.23 13.85
CA ARG A 368 -1.17 -9.44 13.07
C ARG A 368 -0.35 -8.47 13.91
N LYS A 369 -0.71 -8.28 15.19
CA LYS A 369 0.01 -7.38 16.14
C LYS A 369 1.08 -8.09 16.97
N LYS A 370 1.04 -9.41 17.05
CA LYS A 370 2.06 -10.23 17.71
C LYS A 370 3.27 -10.41 16.80
#